data_1ed9953f0104dda400d5ab6ce44ec51c
#
_entry.id   1ed9953f0104dda400d5ab6ce44ec51c
#
_cell.length_a   1.000
_cell.length_b   1.000
_cell.length_c   1.000
_cell.angle_alpha   90.00
_cell.angle_beta   90.00
_cell.angle_gamma   90.00
#
_symmetry.space_group_name_H-M   'P 1'
#
loop_
_entity.id
_entity.type
_entity.pdbx_description
1 polymer ?
#
loop_
_entity_poly.entity_id
_entity_poly.type
_entity_poly.pdbx_seq_one_letter_code
_entity_poly.pdbx_strand_id
1 'polypeptide(L)'
;FLKIVKEVSGYDVENFKKVWLENSGFEMEIAQKYLSKNKFIQDYFDLKKSKKSLSELTEILKSDAYYPIKQYIVYQTRNIPFEERKVILETALATDNILVRRAVAESTPVIPEVFKTQYETLLNDNSYQTKEIALINLCESFPEEVEKYLKQTKGIEGNNDKSLKLTW
;
A
#
# COMPACT_ATOMS: atom_id res chain seq x y z
N PHE A 1 -16.46 9.40 30.37
CA PHE A 1 -16.65 9.66 28.92
C PHE A 1 -18.03 9.20 28.45
N LEU A 2 -18.39 7.92 28.49
CA LEU A 2 -19.66 7.39 27.96
C LEU A 2 -20.92 8.05 28.57
N LYS A 3 -20.88 8.35 29.88
CA LYS A 3 -21.98 9.06 30.55
C LYS A 3 -22.24 10.42 29.88
N ILE A 4 -21.17 11.19 29.62
CA ILE A 4 -21.28 12.51 28.99
C ILE A 4 -21.80 12.37 27.55
N VAL A 5 -21.31 11.35 26.80
CA VAL A 5 -21.80 11.08 25.45
C VAL A 5 -23.30 10.82 25.44
N LYS A 6 -23.80 9.98 26.38
CA LYS A 6 -25.23 9.69 26.50
C LYS A 6 -26.04 10.93 26.82
N GLU A 7 -25.58 11.75 27.78
CA GLU A 7 -26.26 12.98 28.20
C GLU A 7 -26.36 14.01 27.09
N VAL A 8 -25.30 14.16 26.28
CA VAL A 8 -25.23 15.17 25.21
C VAL A 8 -25.88 14.70 23.91
N SER A 9 -25.71 13.44 23.51
CA SER A 9 -26.16 12.93 22.21
C SER A 9 -27.48 12.15 22.25
N GLY A 10 -27.92 11.69 23.42
CA GLY A 10 -29.03 10.75 23.56
C GLY A 10 -28.75 9.35 22.98
N TYR A 11 -27.49 9.07 22.56
CA TYR A 11 -27.11 7.81 21.91
C TYR A 11 -27.09 6.64 22.90
N ASP A 12 -27.43 5.43 22.44
CA ASP A 12 -27.31 4.20 23.22
C ASP A 12 -25.83 3.78 23.40
N VAL A 13 -25.24 4.31 24.46
CA VAL A 13 -23.83 4.06 24.78
C VAL A 13 -23.57 2.67 25.35
N GLU A 14 -24.58 1.98 25.89
CA GLU A 14 -24.43 0.64 26.46
C GLU A 14 -24.18 -0.39 25.35
N ASN A 15 -24.96 -0.32 24.27
CA ASN A 15 -24.71 -1.18 23.11
C ASN A 15 -23.35 -0.88 22.45
N PHE A 16 -22.98 0.38 22.31
CA PHE A 16 -21.67 0.78 21.82
C PHE A 16 -20.53 0.21 22.69
N LYS A 17 -20.65 0.35 24.01
CA LYS A 17 -19.69 -0.16 24.98
C LYS A 17 -19.50 -1.67 24.84
N LYS A 18 -20.59 -2.42 24.83
CA LYS A 18 -20.59 -3.88 24.72
C LYS A 18 -19.92 -4.36 23.43
N VAL A 19 -20.28 -3.75 22.29
CA VAL A 19 -19.83 -4.18 20.95
C VAL A 19 -18.39 -3.76 20.68
N TRP A 20 -18.01 -2.53 21.05
CA TRP A 20 -16.75 -1.93 20.57
C TRP A 20 -15.66 -1.79 21.64
N LEU A 21 -15.99 -1.84 22.93
CA LEU A 21 -15.03 -1.64 24.00
C LEU A 21 -14.81 -2.87 24.88
N GLU A 22 -15.82 -3.72 25.04
CA GLU A 22 -15.77 -4.91 25.92
C GLU A 22 -15.60 -6.22 25.13
N ASN A 23 -15.93 -6.21 23.83
CA ASN A 23 -15.73 -7.38 22.99
C ASN A 23 -14.24 -7.53 22.63
N SER A 24 -13.71 -8.74 22.72
CA SER A 24 -12.33 -9.05 22.34
C SER A 24 -12.13 -9.26 20.84
N GLY A 25 -13.22 -9.38 20.06
CA GLY A 25 -13.22 -9.54 18.62
C GLY A 25 -13.64 -8.26 17.91
N PHE A 26 -13.28 -8.13 16.63
CA PHE A 26 -13.76 -7.06 15.77
C PHE A 26 -15.07 -7.47 15.10
N GLU A 27 -16.14 -6.72 15.35
CA GLU A 27 -17.48 -6.97 14.81
C GLU A 27 -17.58 -6.55 13.34
N MET A 28 -17.00 -7.38 12.47
CA MET A 28 -16.89 -7.09 11.03
C MET A 28 -18.26 -6.89 10.37
N GLU A 29 -19.28 -7.68 10.74
CA GLU A 29 -20.62 -7.57 10.13
C GLU A 29 -21.27 -6.22 10.45
N ILE A 30 -21.14 -5.77 11.71
CA ILE A 30 -21.65 -4.47 12.13
C ILE A 30 -20.86 -3.35 11.45
N ALA A 31 -19.52 -3.45 11.45
CA ALA A 31 -18.66 -2.47 10.77
C ALA A 31 -19.00 -2.38 9.28
N GLN A 32 -19.12 -3.51 8.59
CA GLN A 32 -19.43 -3.57 7.16
C GLN A 32 -20.77 -2.90 6.82
N LYS A 33 -21.78 -3.04 7.67
CA LYS A 33 -23.09 -2.39 7.48
C LYS A 33 -22.98 -0.86 7.41
N TYR A 34 -22.06 -0.27 8.16
CA TYR A 34 -21.83 1.18 8.15
C TYR A 34 -20.83 1.60 7.08
N LEU A 35 -19.74 0.86 6.95
CA LEU A 35 -18.65 1.16 6.03
C LEU A 35 -19.07 1.00 4.56
N SER A 36 -19.94 0.03 4.24
CA SER A 36 -20.45 -0.20 2.88
C SER A 36 -21.38 0.90 2.36
N LYS A 37 -21.78 1.88 3.20
CA LYS A 37 -22.43 3.10 2.74
C LYS A 37 -21.49 4.01 1.96
N ASN A 38 -20.19 3.87 2.15
CA ASN A 38 -19.19 4.55 1.35
C ASN A 38 -18.82 3.69 0.13
N LYS A 39 -19.03 4.24 -1.07
CA LYS A 39 -18.79 3.54 -2.34
C LYS A 39 -17.38 2.94 -2.44
N PHE A 40 -16.36 3.69 -2.06
CA PHE A 40 -14.97 3.21 -2.16
C PHE A 40 -14.68 2.03 -1.24
N ILE A 41 -15.30 2.01 -0.06
CA ILE A 41 -15.15 0.89 0.88
C ILE A 41 -15.94 -0.33 0.39
N GLN A 42 -17.13 -0.11 -0.18
CA GLN A 42 -17.90 -1.17 -0.83
C GLN A 42 -17.10 -1.80 -1.97
N ASP A 43 -16.55 -1.00 -2.88
CA ASP A 43 -15.70 -1.46 -3.99
C ASP A 43 -14.51 -2.31 -3.48
N TYR A 44 -13.91 -1.94 -2.36
CA TYR A 44 -12.83 -2.71 -1.72
C TYR A 44 -13.30 -4.08 -1.21
N PHE A 45 -14.45 -4.15 -0.53
CA PHE A 45 -15.01 -5.41 -0.08
C PHE A 45 -15.42 -6.32 -1.25
N ASP A 46 -15.98 -5.74 -2.31
CA ASP A 46 -16.40 -6.48 -3.50
C ASP A 46 -15.18 -7.03 -4.26
N LEU A 47 -14.09 -6.27 -4.33
CA LEU A 47 -12.83 -6.75 -4.89
C LEU A 47 -12.28 -7.95 -4.11
N LYS A 48 -12.36 -7.94 -2.79
CA LYS A 48 -11.91 -9.08 -1.95
C LYS A 48 -12.73 -10.35 -2.14
N LYS A 49 -14.00 -10.22 -2.50
CA LYS A 49 -14.93 -11.36 -2.70
C LYS A 49 -14.86 -11.95 -4.10
N SER A 50 -14.44 -11.18 -5.09
CA SER A 50 -14.44 -11.56 -6.50
C SER A 50 -13.02 -11.92 -6.99
N LYS A 51 -12.94 -13.00 -7.79
CA LYS A 51 -11.71 -13.26 -8.56
C LYS A 51 -11.78 -12.46 -9.86
N LYS A 52 -10.94 -11.42 -9.96
CA LYS A 52 -10.79 -10.62 -11.18
C LYS A 52 -9.56 -11.07 -11.96
N SER A 53 -9.64 -10.97 -13.29
CA SER A 53 -8.50 -11.18 -14.18
C SER A 53 -7.47 -10.06 -14.00
N LEU A 54 -6.22 -10.29 -14.40
CA LEU A 54 -5.16 -9.28 -14.36
C LEU A 54 -5.50 -8.06 -15.22
N SER A 55 -6.21 -8.25 -16.33
CA SER A 55 -6.70 -7.16 -17.17
C SER A 55 -7.70 -6.27 -16.43
N GLU A 56 -8.71 -6.85 -15.76
CA GLU A 56 -9.68 -6.09 -14.97
C GLU A 56 -9.01 -5.34 -13.80
N LEU A 57 -8.02 -5.97 -13.14
CA LEU A 57 -7.25 -5.34 -12.07
C LEU A 57 -6.43 -4.14 -12.60
N THR A 58 -5.88 -4.27 -13.80
CA THR A 58 -5.14 -3.18 -14.46
C THR A 58 -6.05 -1.99 -14.76
N GLU A 59 -7.28 -2.23 -15.24
CA GLU A 59 -8.24 -1.14 -15.48
C GLU A 59 -8.67 -0.44 -14.18
N ILE A 60 -8.80 -1.18 -13.08
CA ILE A 60 -9.05 -0.56 -11.75
C ILE A 60 -7.86 0.32 -11.32
N LEU A 61 -6.62 -0.10 -11.56
CA LEU A 61 -5.44 0.71 -11.26
C LEU A 61 -5.41 2.02 -12.05
N LYS A 62 -5.88 2.03 -13.30
CA LYS A 62 -5.97 3.23 -14.16
C LYS A 62 -7.12 4.15 -13.79
N SER A 63 -8.15 3.64 -13.12
CA SER A 63 -9.35 4.40 -12.77
C SER A 63 -9.10 5.38 -11.60
N ASP A 64 -10.12 6.11 -11.18
CA ASP A 64 -10.16 6.96 -9.98
C ASP A 64 -10.41 6.18 -8.68
N ALA A 65 -10.26 4.84 -8.72
CA ALA A 65 -10.44 3.99 -7.56
C ALA A 65 -9.61 4.46 -6.36
N TYR A 66 -10.19 4.31 -5.17
CA TYR A 66 -9.56 4.71 -3.92
C TYR A 66 -8.22 3.97 -3.72
N TYR A 67 -7.17 4.70 -3.31
CA TYR A 67 -5.81 4.17 -3.26
C TYR A 67 -5.64 2.85 -2.48
N PRO A 68 -6.37 2.54 -1.40
CA PRO A 68 -6.24 1.25 -0.73
C PRO A 68 -6.69 0.08 -1.60
N ILE A 69 -7.62 0.32 -2.55
CA ILE A 69 -8.01 -0.68 -3.56
C ILE A 69 -6.82 -0.96 -4.47
N LYS A 70 -6.16 0.09 -4.95
CA LYS A 70 -4.97 -0.01 -5.81
C LYS A 70 -3.81 -0.70 -5.11
N GLN A 71 -3.53 -0.35 -3.84
CA GLN A 71 -2.54 -1.05 -3.02
C GLN A 71 -2.88 -2.54 -2.87
N TYR A 72 -4.13 -2.84 -2.55
CA TYR A 72 -4.58 -4.23 -2.40
C TYR A 72 -4.37 -5.04 -3.69
N ILE A 73 -4.61 -4.44 -4.87
CA ILE A 73 -4.34 -5.08 -6.17
C ILE A 73 -2.86 -5.47 -6.28
N VAL A 74 -1.95 -4.56 -5.94
CA VAL A 74 -0.51 -4.84 -6.00
C VAL A 74 -0.13 -5.97 -5.05
N TYR A 75 -0.60 -5.92 -3.79
CA TYR A 75 -0.26 -6.95 -2.80
C TYR A 75 -0.86 -8.32 -3.10
N GLN A 76 -2.11 -8.40 -3.57
CA GLN A 76 -2.73 -9.68 -3.89
C GLN A 76 -2.07 -10.40 -5.07
N THR A 77 -1.41 -9.65 -5.96
CA THR A 77 -0.70 -10.21 -7.12
C THR A 77 0.76 -10.57 -6.82
N ARG A 78 1.27 -10.33 -5.61
CA ARG A 78 2.69 -10.53 -5.26
C ARG A 78 3.23 -11.94 -5.51
N ASN A 79 2.37 -12.96 -5.40
CA ASN A 79 2.74 -14.36 -5.61
C ASN A 79 2.56 -14.83 -7.06
N ILE A 80 2.07 -13.97 -7.96
CA ILE A 80 1.96 -14.24 -9.40
C ILE A 80 3.35 -14.06 -10.02
N PRO A 81 3.77 -14.91 -10.97
CA PRO A 81 5.04 -14.75 -11.69
C PRO A 81 5.18 -13.33 -12.26
N PHE A 82 6.39 -12.79 -12.24
CA PHE A 82 6.66 -11.42 -12.66
C PHE A 82 6.13 -11.12 -14.06
N GLU A 83 6.38 -11.98 -15.04
CA GLU A 83 5.98 -11.78 -16.43
C GLU A 83 4.46 -11.59 -16.60
N GLU A 84 3.67 -12.27 -15.77
CA GLU A 84 2.22 -12.17 -15.81
C GLU A 84 1.73 -10.87 -15.14
N ARG A 85 2.36 -10.44 -14.02
CA ARG A 85 1.96 -9.24 -13.27
C ARG A 85 2.69 -7.96 -13.66
N LYS A 86 3.62 -8.01 -14.59
CA LYS A 86 4.45 -6.87 -15.00
C LYS A 86 3.61 -5.62 -15.31
N VAL A 87 2.54 -5.77 -16.09
CA VAL A 87 1.64 -4.66 -16.44
C VAL A 87 0.98 -4.03 -15.21
N ILE A 88 0.63 -4.84 -14.19
CA ILE A 88 0.11 -4.36 -12.90
C ILE A 88 1.15 -3.45 -12.21
N LEU A 89 2.41 -3.91 -12.12
CA LEU A 89 3.48 -3.18 -11.46
C LEU A 89 3.82 -1.87 -12.20
N GLU A 90 3.93 -1.91 -13.52
CA GLU A 90 4.18 -0.73 -14.35
C GLU A 90 3.04 0.29 -14.23
N THR A 91 1.78 -0.18 -14.26
CA THR A 91 0.61 0.69 -14.09
C THR A 91 0.57 1.32 -12.69
N ALA A 92 0.91 0.54 -11.66
CA ALA A 92 0.96 1.03 -10.29
C ALA A 92 2.08 2.07 -10.08
N LEU A 93 3.26 1.89 -10.68
CA LEU A 93 4.35 2.87 -10.67
C LEU A 93 3.98 4.18 -11.35
N ALA A 94 3.15 4.14 -12.39
CA ALA A 94 2.69 5.32 -13.10
C ALA A 94 1.62 6.14 -12.35
N THR A 95 1.15 5.68 -11.17
CA THR A 95 0.16 6.42 -10.38
C THR A 95 0.81 7.58 -9.62
N ASP A 96 0.06 8.67 -9.39
CA ASP A 96 0.51 9.80 -8.57
C ASP A 96 0.52 9.49 -7.07
N ASN A 97 -0.05 8.35 -6.64
CA ASN A 97 -0.19 8.02 -5.25
C ASN A 97 1.06 7.31 -4.69
N ILE A 98 1.74 7.95 -3.74
CA ILE A 98 2.96 7.44 -3.10
C ILE A 98 2.77 6.09 -2.40
N LEU A 99 1.57 5.80 -1.86
CA LEU A 99 1.30 4.55 -1.16
C LEU A 99 1.14 3.39 -2.14
N VAL A 100 0.62 3.66 -3.33
CA VAL A 100 0.51 2.65 -4.40
C VAL A 100 1.89 2.32 -4.96
N ARG A 101 2.75 3.33 -5.20
CA ARG A 101 4.14 3.10 -5.62
C ARG A 101 4.95 2.36 -4.57
N ARG A 102 4.75 2.69 -3.28
CA ARG A 102 5.36 1.94 -2.17
C ARG A 102 4.97 0.47 -2.18
N ALA A 103 3.70 0.15 -2.43
CA ALA A 103 3.26 -1.23 -2.53
C ALA A 103 4.00 -2.01 -3.63
N VAL A 104 4.43 -1.36 -4.71
CA VAL A 104 5.30 -1.98 -5.72
C VAL A 104 6.68 -2.29 -5.12
N ALA A 105 7.28 -1.35 -4.40
CA ALA A 105 8.57 -1.57 -3.74
C ALA A 105 8.51 -2.76 -2.76
N GLU A 106 7.50 -2.79 -1.90
CA GLU A 106 7.31 -3.83 -0.88
C GLU A 106 6.98 -5.22 -1.48
N SER A 107 6.31 -5.27 -2.63
CA SER A 107 5.91 -6.53 -3.27
C SER A 107 6.89 -7.06 -4.30
N THR A 108 8.02 -6.37 -4.53
CA THR A 108 9.05 -6.76 -5.50
C THR A 108 10.45 -6.70 -4.88
N PRO A 109 10.73 -7.53 -3.84
CA PRO A 109 12.04 -7.54 -3.16
C PRO A 109 13.16 -8.05 -4.07
N VAL A 110 12.86 -8.94 -5.02
CA VAL A 110 13.80 -9.39 -6.05
C VAL A 110 13.38 -8.77 -7.38
N ILE A 111 14.25 -7.94 -7.94
CA ILE A 111 13.95 -7.13 -9.12
C ILE A 111 14.48 -7.83 -10.37
N PRO A 112 13.62 -8.26 -11.31
CA PRO A 112 14.07 -8.75 -12.61
C PRO A 112 14.80 -7.67 -13.40
N GLU A 113 15.85 -8.03 -14.16
CA GLU A 113 16.64 -7.11 -14.99
C GLU A 113 15.76 -6.26 -15.92
N VAL A 114 14.74 -6.88 -16.53
CA VAL A 114 13.79 -6.22 -17.44
C VAL A 114 12.91 -5.17 -16.76
N PHE A 115 12.90 -5.10 -15.42
CA PHE A 115 12.12 -4.14 -14.65
C PHE A 115 13.00 -3.10 -13.92
N LYS A 116 14.31 -3.27 -13.95
CA LYS A 116 15.30 -2.46 -13.25
C LYS A 116 15.11 -0.97 -13.47
N THR A 117 15.08 -0.53 -14.73
CA THR A 117 14.96 0.89 -15.09
C THR A 117 13.69 1.53 -14.54
N GLN A 118 12.55 0.83 -14.61
CA GLN A 118 11.30 1.32 -14.05
C GLN A 118 11.36 1.35 -12.52
N TYR A 119 11.94 0.34 -11.90
CA TYR A 119 12.06 0.26 -10.44
C TYR A 119 13.01 1.34 -9.87
N GLU A 120 14.10 1.68 -10.57
CA GLU A 120 15.04 2.75 -10.20
C GLU A 120 14.35 4.12 -10.02
N THR A 121 13.21 4.34 -10.68
CA THR A 121 12.45 5.59 -10.51
C THR A 121 11.98 5.81 -9.07
N LEU A 122 11.84 4.74 -8.28
CA LEU A 122 11.45 4.79 -6.87
C LEU A 122 12.51 5.43 -5.97
N LEU A 123 13.78 5.48 -6.39
CA LEU A 123 14.83 6.22 -5.67
C LEU A 123 14.57 7.75 -5.67
N ASN A 124 13.73 8.24 -6.59
CA ASN A 124 13.32 9.64 -6.67
C ASN A 124 11.91 9.90 -6.12
N ASP A 125 11.26 8.89 -5.51
CA ASP A 125 9.91 9.03 -4.95
C ASP A 125 9.86 10.12 -3.87
N ASN A 126 8.68 10.70 -3.65
CA ASN A 126 8.48 11.69 -2.59
C ASN A 126 8.46 11.07 -1.17
N SER A 127 8.27 9.76 -1.08
CA SER A 127 8.27 9.02 0.19
C SER A 127 9.67 8.51 0.54
N TYR A 128 10.21 8.92 1.68
CA TYR A 128 11.48 8.39 2.19
C TYR A 128 11.43 6.86 2.41
N GLN A 129 10.34 6.34 2.91
CA GLN A 129 10.16 4.91 3.11
C GLN A 129 10.20 4.14 1.77
N THR A 130 9.60 4.70 0.72
CA THR A 130 9.68 4.10 -0.62
C THR A 130 11.12 4.09 -1.14
N LYS A 131 11.85 5.19 -0.96
CA LYS A 131 13.28 5.29 -1.35
C LYS A 131 14.15 4.28 -0.60
N GLU A 132 13.92 4.12 0.70
CA GLU A 132 14.66 3.19 1.55
C GLU A 132 14.47 1.75 1.09
N ILE A 133 13.21 1.32 0.91
CA ILE A 133 12.89 -0.02 0.42
C ILE A 133 13.49 -0.24 -0.98
N ALA A 134 13.36 0.75 -1.86
CA ALA A 134 13.89 0.67 -3.22
C ALA A 134 15.41 0.57 -3.22
N LEU A 135 16.11 1.33 -2.38
CA LEU A 135 17.57 1.29 -2.25
C LEU A 135 18.04 -0.09 -1.81
N ILE A 136 17.44 -0.65 -0.75
CA ILE A 136 17.77 -1.98 -0.24
C ILE A 136 17.58 -3.02 -1.34
N ASN A 137 16.40 -3.06 -1.94
CA ASN A 137 16.07 -4.08 -2.95
C ASN A 137 16.95 -3.97 -4.20
N LEU A 138 17.32 -2.75 -4.62
CA LEU A 138 18.23 -2.53 -5.75
C LEU A 138 19.66 -2.98 -5.42
N CYS A 139 20.16 -2.64 -4.23
CA CYS A 139 21.49 -3.08 -3.79
C CYS A 139 21.59 -4.61 -3.66
N GLU A 140 20.53 -5.27 -3.21
CA GLU A 140 20.49 -6.72 -3.09
C GLU A 140 20.33 -7.41 -4.46
N SER A 141 19.54 -6.83 -5.38
CA SER A 141 19.32 -7.41 -6.71
C SER A 141 20.46 -7.15 -7.68
N PHE A 142 21.20 -6.03 -7.52
CA PHE A 142 22.27 -5.58 -8.42
C PHE A 142 23.50 -5.12 -7.62
N PRO A 143 24.22 -6.03 -6.95
CA PRO A 143 25.33 -5.68 -6.07
C PRO A 143 26.50 -4.98 -6.80
N GLU A 144 26.64 -5.18 -8.10
CA GLU A 144 27.63 -4.50 -8.96
C GLU A 144 27.33 -3.01 -9.17
N GLU A 145 26.10 -2.57 -8.92
CA GLU A 145 25.68 -1.17 -9.08
C GLU A 145 25.46 -0.41 -7.75
N VAL A 146 25.77 -1.02 -6.63
CA VAL A 146 25.59 -0.42 -5.29
C VAL A 146 26.15 1.00 -5.20
N GLU A 147 27.37 1.24 -5.72
CA GLU A 147 27.99 2.56 -5.70
C GLU A 147 27.17 3.62 -6.45
N LYS A 148 26.53 3.26 -7.55
CA LYS A 148 25.62 4.12 -8.33
C LYS A 148 24.41 4.50 -7.48
N TYR A 149 23.76 3.53 -6.84
CA TYR A 149 22.54 3.76 -6.04
C TYR A 149 22.84 4.60 -4.80
N LEU A 150 23.94 4.32 -4.11
CA LEU A 150 24.39 5.13 -2.99
C LEU A 150 24.71 6.57 -3.41
N LYS A 151 25.38 6.78 -4.53
CA LYS A 151 25.64 8.14 -5.05
C LYS A 151 24.34 8.90 -5.36
N GLN A 152 23.35 8.24 -5.93
CA GLN A 152 22.07 8.84 -6.27
C GLN A 152 21.28 9.27 -5.03
N THR A 153 21.39 8.52 -3.93
CA THR A 153 20.68 8.81 -2.67
C THR A 153 21.53 9.60 -1.67
N LYS A 154 22.73 10.03 -2.06
CA LYS A 154 23.66 10.76 -1.20
C LYS A 154 23.04 12.08 -0.69
N GLY A 155 23.12 12.30 0.61
CA GLY A 155 22.59 13.50 1.25
C GLY A 155 21.09 13.45 1.59
N ILE A 156 20.41 12.37 1.25
CA ILE A 156 19.03 12.14 1.69
C ILE A 156 19.09 11.47 3.07
N GLU A 157 18.68 12.18 4.13
CA GLU A 157 18.75 11.63 5.49
C GLU A 157 17.58 10.67 5.80
N GLY A 158 16.46 10.81 5.10
CA GLY A 158 15.22 10.12 5.41
C GLY A 158 14.31 10.98 6.29
N ASN A 159 13.48 10.34 7.10
CA ASN A 159 12.58 11.00 8.04
C ASN A 159 13.32 11.34 9.35
N ASN A 160 12.61 11.70 10.41
CA ASN A 160 13.17 12.02 11.73
C ASN A 160 14.05 10.92 12.33
N ASP A 161 13.80 9.65 11.96
CA ASP A 161 14.60 8.47 12.33
C ASP A 161 15.91 8.33 11.50
N LYS A 162 16.08 9.14 10.47
CA LYS A 162 17.23 9.08 9.54
C LYS A 162 17.41 7.70 8.89
N SER A 163 16.31 6.98 8.68
CA SER A 163 16.32 5.60 8.19
C SER A 163 17.15 5.42 6.92
N LEU A 164 16.96 6.28 5.93
CA LEU A 164 17.69 6.20 4.67
C LEU A 164 19.22 6.41 4.85
N LYS A 165 19.63 7.31 5.76
CA LYS A 165 21.03 7.52 6.09
C LYS A 165 21.65 6.31 6.79
N LEU A 166 20.86 5.56 7.58
CA LEU A 166 21.35 4.37 8.27
C LEU A 166 21.47 3.16 7.33
N THR A 167 20.72 3.15 6.22
CA THR A 167 20.82 2.14 5.17
C THR A 167 22.10 2.27 4.34
N TRP A 168 22.70 3.42 4.37
CA TRP A 168 23.98 3.74 3.73
C TRP A 168 25.14 3.07 4.47
#